data_20d0459e58e6a11f77ab13af4ce9492d
#
_entry.id   20d0459e58e6a11f77ab13af4ce9492d
#
_cell.length_a   1.000
_cell.length_b   1.000
_cell.length_c   1.000
_cell.angle_alpha   90.00
_cell.angle_beta   90.00
_cell.angle_gamma   90.00
#
_symmetry.space_group_name_H-M   'P 1'
#
loop_
_entity.id
_entity.type
_entity.pdbx_description
1 polymer ?
#
loop_
_entity_poly.entity_id
_entity_poly.type
_entity_poly.pdbx_seq_one_letter_code
_entity_poly.pdbx_strand_id
1 'polypeptide(L)'
;MKTNYHTHTTRCMHATGDDEDYVLSAIKGGYRILGFSDHTPWKYRTDYVADMRMLPEELPGYVESLKTLREKYHDRIDIRIGLECEYFPQYIHWLKEQTKKYQLDYIIFGNHHYHTDEKFPYFGHHTDSRDMLELYEESAIEGMESGLFSCLAHPDLFMRSYPKFDHHCTTISQHICRTAARLNVPLEYNIGYVAYNEAH
;
A
#
# COMPACT_ATOMS: atom_id res chain seq x y z
N MET A 1 -7.58 -14.01 -16.22
CA MET A 1 -8.48 -13.00 -15.63
C MET A 1 -7.60 -11.85 -15.16
N LYS A 2 -7.87 -10.60 -15.61
CA LYS A 2 -7.09 -9.45 -15.15
C LYS A 2 -7.68 -8.93 -13.83
N THR A 3 -6.82 -8.70 -12.85
CA THR A 3 -7.20 -8.16 -11.53
C THR A 3 -6.17 -7.12 -11.12
N ASN A 4 -6.59 -6.10 -10.40
CA ASN A 4 -5.72 -5.14 -9.75
C ASN A 4 -6.26 -4.87 -8.33
N TYR A 5 -5.40 -4.91 -7.34
CA TYR A 5 -5.74 -4.64 -5.93
C TYR A 5 -4.96 -3.45 -5.35
N HIS A 6 -4.15 -2.76 -6.19
CA HIS A 6 -3.34 -1.65 -5.76
C HIS A 6 -3.60 -0.44 -6.67
N THR A 7 -4.59 0.39 -6.29
CA THR A 7 -5.00 1.58 -7.05
C THR A 7 -5.21 2.75 -6.09
N HIS A 8 -4.53 3.86 -6.38
CA HIS A 8 -4.68 5.13 -5.67
C HIS A 8 -5.57 6.09 -6.46
N THR A 9 -6.25 6.97 -5.72
CA THR A 9 -7.06 8.07 -6.26
C THR A 9 -6.43 9.42 -5.93
N THR A 10 -7.08 10.50 -6.33
CA THR A 10 -6.66 11.88 -6.00
C THR A 10 -6.50 12.13 -4.50
N ARG A 11 -7.11 11.29 -3.64
CA ARG A 11 -7.00 11.40 -2.17
C ARG A 11 -5.59 11.14 -1.65
N CYS A 12 -4.75 10.48 -2.45
CA CYS A 12 -3.33 10.27 -2.13
C CYS A 12 -2.43 11.38 -2.65
N MET A 13 -2.99 12.43 -3.31
CA MET A 13 -2.29 13.64 -3.79
C MET A 13 -1.19 13.39 -4.83
N HIS A 14 -1.02 12.15 -5.28
CA HIS A 14 -0.08 11.77 -6.33
C HIS A 14 -0.74 11.03 -7.51
N ALA A 15 -2.07 11.02 -7.55
CA ALA A 15 -2.88 10.48 -8.63
C ALA A 15 -3.89 11.51 -9.12
N THR A 16 -4.46 11.32 -10.29
CA THR A 16 -5.42 12.22 -10.92
C THR A 16 -6.64 11.45 -11.41
N GLY A 17 -7.77 12.14 -11.59
CA GLY A 17 -9.05 11.53 -12.01
C GLY A 17 -9.95 11.16 -10.83
N ASP A 18 -11.24 11.06 -11.11
CA ASP A 18 -12.24 10.66 -10.12
C ASP A 18 -12.26 9.14 -9.94
N ASP A 19 -12.84 8.67 -8.84
CA ASP A 19 -12.98 7.22 -8.57
C ASP A 19 -13.63 6.48 -9.75
N GLU A 20 -14.61 7.10 -10.39
CA GLU A 20 -15.31 6.53 -11.54
C GLU A 20 -14.42 6.42 -12.79
N ASP A 21 -13.49 7.34 -13.01
CA ASP A 21 -12.54 7.29 -14.13
C ASP A 21 -11.68 6.03 -14.06
N TYR A 22 -11.25 5.63 -12.85
CA TYR A 22 -10.51 4.38 -12.63
C TYR A 22 -11.38 3.16 -12.94
N VAL A 23 -12.64 3.15 -12.51
CA VAL A 23 -13.57 2.06 -12.80
C VAL A 23 -13.78 1.91 -14.31
N LEU A 24 -14.05 3.00 -15.01
CA LEU A 24 -14.28 3.00 -16.47
C LEU A 24 -13.01 2.57 -17.23
N SER A 25 -11.85 3.03 -16.78
CA SER A 25 -10.56 2.64 -17.34
C SER A 25 -10.29 1.14 -17.14
N ALA A 26 -10.56 0.61 -15.95
CA ALA A 26 -10.41 -0.81 -15.66
C ALA A 26 -11.34 -1.67 -16.50
N ILE A 27 -12.61 -1.27 -16.66
CA ILE A 27 -13.58 -1.95 -17.52
C ILE A 27 -13.08 -1.95 -18.97
N LYS A 28 -12.64 -0.80 -19.49
CA LYS A 28 -12.07 -0.68 -20.83
C LYS A 28 -10.82 -1.56 -21.00
N GLY A 29 -10.00 -1.69 -19.97
CA GLY A 29 -8.82 -2.54 -19.93
C GLY A 29 -9.12 -4.05 -19.80
N GLY A 30 -10.39 -4.44 -19.64
CA GLY A 30 -10.83 -5.82 -19.51
C GLY A 30 -10.51 -6.43 -18.13
N TYR A 31 -10.42 -5.60 -17.09
CA TYR A 31 -10.29 -6.06 -15.71
C TYR A 31 -11.62 -6.62 -15.20
N ARG A 32 -11.53 -7.68 -14.40
CA ARG A 32 -12.68 -8.32 -13.74
C ARG A 32 -12.80 -7.91 -12.29
N ILE A 33 -11.70 -7.56 -11.67
CA ILE A 33 -11.63 -7.06 -10.31
C ILE A 33 -10.78 -5.80 -10.29
N LEU A 34 -11.29 -4.74 -9.66
CA LEU A 34 -10.58 -3.52 -9.34
C LEU A 34 -10.65 -3.27 -7.84
N GLY A 35 -9.51 -3.32 -7.18
CA GLY A 35 -9.36 -2.93 -5.78
C GLY A 35 -8.80 -1.53 -5.65
N PHE A 36 -9.45 -0.72 -4.84
CA PHE A 36 -8.94 0.58 -4.42
C PHE A 36 -8.20 0.43 -3.10
N SER A 37 -7.07 1.07 -2.98
CA SER A 37 -6.18 0.96 -1.82
C SER A 37 -5.44 2.27 -1.56
N ASP A 38 -6.20 3.37 -1.44
CA ASP A 38 -5.60 4.65 -1.06
C ASP A 38 -4.84 4.54 0.26
N HIS A 39 -3.83 5.37 0.45
CA HIS A 39 -3.03 5.38 1.68
C HIS A 39 -3.90 5.59 2.91
N THR A 40 -3.63 4.81 3.96
CA THR A 40 -4.36 4.87 5.23
C THR A 40 -4.32 6.26 5.84
N PRO A 41 -5.46 6.87 6.14
CA PRO A 41 -5.52 8.16 6.82
C PRO A 41 -5.28 7.98 8.32
N TRP A 42 -4.03 7.80 8.72
CA TRP A 42 -3.68 7.57 10.11
C TRP A 42 -4.19 8.69 11.02
N LYS A 43 -4.81 8.32 12.13
CA LYS A 43 -5.20 9.26 13.17
C LYS A 43 -4.03 9.47 14.13
N TYR A 44 -3.19 10.42 13.79
CA TYR A 44 -2.03 10.76 14.60
C TYR A 44 -2.44 11.29 15.99
N ARG A 45 -1.55 11.11 16.97
CA ARG A 45 -1.74 11.65 18.34
C ARG A 45 -1.12 13.02 18.51
N THR A 46 -0.46 13.53 17.49
CA THR A 46 0.20 14.82 17.39
C THR A 46 -0.52 15.69 16.37
N ASP A 47 -0.07 16.93 16.20
CA ASP A 47 -0.57 17.85 15.16
C ASP A 47 0.06 17.57 13.77
N TYR A 48 0.74 16.43 13.61
CA TYR A 48 1.30 16.02 12.33
C TYR A 48 0.21 15.74 11.30
N VAL A 49 0.40 16.26 10.10
CA VAL A 49 -0.46 16.01 8.95
C VAL A 49 0.43 15.50 7.82
N ALA A 50 0.18 14.29 7.37
CA ALA A 50 0.89 13.73 6.21
C ALA A 50 0.40 14.38 4.91
N ASP A 51 1.31 14.55 3.96
CA ASP A 51 1.08 15.25 2.68
C ASP A 51 0.69 14.32 1.52
N MET A 52 0.58 13.01 1.79
CA MET A 52 0.35 12.00 0.74
C MET A 52 -0.83 11.07 1.02
N ARG A 53 -1.73 11.46 1.89
CA ARG A 53 -2.92 10.65 2.26
C ARG A 53 -4.10 11.52 2.64
N MET A 54 -5.31 11.01 2.46
CA MET A 54 -6.53 11.66 2.91
C MET A 54 -6.50 11.88 4.43
N LEU A 55 -7.31 12.82 4.92
CA LEU A 55 -7.54 12.99 6.36
C LEU A 55 -8.47 11.90 6.91
N PRO A 56 -8.40 11.55 8.22
CA PRO A 56 -9.31 10.58 8.84
C PRO A 56 -10.80 10.88 8.63
N GLU A 57 -11.17 12.15 8.54
CA GLU A 57 -12.53 12.63 8.32
C GLU A 57 -13.02 12.37 6.89
N GLU A 58 -12.13 12.13 5.93
CA GLU A 58 -12.46 11.86 4.53
C GLU A 58 -12.69 10.37 4.26
N LEU A 59 -12.25 9.48 5.16
CA LEU A 59 -12.41 8.03 5.01
C LEU A 59 -13.88 7.59 4.81
N PRO A 60 -14.89 8.16 5.51
CA PRO A 60 -16.29 7.84 5.22
C PRO A 60 -16.68 8.14 3.78
N GLY A 61 -16.29 9.30 3.25
CA GLY A 61 -16.57 9.71 1.88
C GLY A 61 -15.90 8.82 0.84
N TYR A 62 -14.65 8.39 1.08
CA TYR A 62 -13.96 7.40 0.26
C TYR A 62 -14.75 6.09 0.16
N VAL A 63 -15.13 5.53 1.30
CA VAL A 63 -15.85 4.24 1.33
C VAL A 63 -17.23 4.34 0.68
N GLU A 64 -17.96 5.42 0.92
CA GLU A 64 -19.31 5.64 0.35
C GLU A 64 -19.27 5.81 -1.17
N SER A 65 -18.32 6.59 -1.68
CA SER A 65 -18.08 6.74 -3.11
C SER A 65 -17.86 5.38 -3.79
N LEU A 66 -16.96 4.56 -3.24
CA LEU A 66 -16.63 3.26 -3.80
C LEU A 66 -17.78 2.25 -3.67
N LYS A 67 -18.58 2.30 -2.60
CA LYS A 67 -19.79 1.48 -2.48
C LYS A 67 -20.83 1.85 -3.55
N THR A 68 -21.00 3.13 -3.80
CA THR A 68 -21.90 3.63 -4.87
C THR A 68 -21.47 3.13 -6.25
N LEU A 69 -20.16 3.18 -6.53
CA LEU A 69 -19.60 2.68 -7.79
C LEU A 69 -19.68 1.14 -7.88
N ARG A 70 -19.48 0.43 -6.77
CA ARG A 70 -19.65 -1.02 -6.71
C ARG A 70 -21.07 -1.44 -7.11
N GLU A 71 -22.07 -0.76 -6.58
CA GLU A 71 -23.47 -1.03 -6.94
C GLU A 71 -23.76 -0.65 -8.39
N LYS A 72 -23.30 0.52 -8.84
CA LYS A 72 -23.51 1.01 -10.21
C LYS A 72 -22.92 0.09 -11.28
N TYR A 73 -21.79 -0.54 -11.02
CA TYR A 73 -21.04 -1.34 -12.00
C TYR A 73 -20.96 -2.84 -11.67
N HIS A 74 -21.82 -3.33 -10.76
CA HIS A 74 -21.79 -4.71 -10.24
C HIS A 74 -21.86 -5.81 -11.30
N ASP A 75 -22.50 -5.56 -12.44
CA ASP A 75 -22.62 -6.48 -13.58
C ASP A 75 -21.41 -6.45 -14.52
N ARG A 76 -20.50 -5.50 -14.38
CA ARG A 76 -19.38 -5.24 -15.29
C ARG A 76 -18.01 -5.50 -14.67
N ILE A 77 -17.85 -5.18 -13.39
CA ILE A 77 -16.56 -5.30 -12.67
C ILE A 77 -16.81 -5.48 -11.16
N ASP A 78 -16.03 -6.35 -10.53
CA ASP A 78 -16.05 -6.53 -9.08
C ASP A 78 -15.14 -5.46 -8.44
N ILE A 79 -15.73 -4.49 -7.74
CA ILE A 79 -14.98 -3.43 -7.05
C ILE A 79 -14.72 -3.86 -5.60
N ARG A 80 -13.45 -3.82 -5.19
CA ARG A 80 -12.99 -4.12 -3.84
C ARG A 80 -12.48 -2.85 -3.17
N ILE A 81 -12.88 -2.67 -1.90
CA ILE A 81 -12.57 -1.48 -1.10
C ILE A 81 -11.54 -1.87 -0.06
N GLY A 82 -10.36 -1.30 -0.17
CA GLY A 82 -9.25 -1.55 0.74
C GLY A 82 -8.51 -0.28 1.10
N LEU A 83 -7.36 -0.45 1.72
CA LEU A 83 -6.38 0.60 2.03
C LEU A 83 -4.98 0.04 1.85
N GLU A 84 -4.03 0.87 1.43
CA GLU A 84 -2.62 0.61 1.61
C GLU A 84 -2.16 1.18 2.95
N CYS A 85 -1.59 0.32 3.77
CA CYS A 85 -1.28 0.62 5.16
C CYS A 85 0.18 0.31 5.46
N GLU A 86 0.83 1.17 6.20
CA GLU A 86 2.07 0.85 6.87
C GLU A 86 1.80 0.01 8.15
N TYR A 87 2.85 -0.62 8.69
CA TYR A 87 2.78 -1.21 10.01
C TYR A 87 3.25 -0.20 11.05
N PHE A 88 2.29 0.55 11.62
CA PHE A 88 2.52 1.51 12.71
C PHE A 88 1.96 0.95 14.01
N PRO A 89 2.78 0.29 14.84
CA PRO A 89 2.31 -0.43 16.04
C PRO A 89 1.40 0.39 16.94
N GLN A 90 1.71 1.68 17.14
CA GLN A 90 0.94 2.59 18.00
C GLN A 90 -0.45 2.93 17.45
N TYR A 91 -0.71 2.71 16.15
CA TYR A 91 -1.98 3.06 15.49
C TYR A 91 -2.77 1.84 14.99
N ILE A 92 -2.24 0.61 15.15
CA ILE A 92 -2.88 -0.62 14.66
C ILE A 92 -4.28 -0.85 15.26
N HIS A 93 -4.51 -0.45 16.51
CA HIS A 93 -5.83 -0.58 17.12
C HIS A 93 -6.86 0.24 16.35
N TRP A 94 -6.54 1.50 16.02
CA TRP A 94 -7.39 2.37 15.21
C TRP A 94 -7.63 1.77 13.81
N LEU A 95 -6.60 1.25 13.14
CA LEU A 95 -6.75 0.61 11.83
C LEU A 95 -7.74 -0.56 11.89
N LYS A 96 -7.61 -1.45 12.88
CA LYS A 96 -8.54 -2.59 13.07
C LYS A 96 -9.98 -2.12 13.29
N GLU A 97 -10.18 -1.05 14.04
CA GLU A 97 -11.51 -0.45 14.24
C GLU A 97 -12.09 0.08 12.93
N GLN A 98 -11.29 0.81 12.12
CA GLN A 98 -11.79 1.35 10.85
C GLN A 98 -12.07 0.22 9.84
N THR A 99 -11.20 -0.76 9.71
CA THR A 99 -11.39 -1.93 8.85
C THR A 99 -12.71 -2.64 9.16
N LYS A 100 -13.01 -2.85 10.44
CA LYS A 100 -14.27 -3.44 10.89
C LYS A 100 -15.47 -2.52 10.67
N LYS A 101 -15.35 -1.24 11.04
CA LYS A 101 -16.43 -0.25 10.95
C LYS A 101 -16.92 -0.08 9.52
N TYR A 102 -15.99 0.04 8.58
CA TYR A 102 -16.32 0.26 7.16
C TYR A 102 -16.45 -1.01 6.35
N GLN A 103 -16.19 -2.19 6.97
CA GLN A 103 -16.22 -3.49 6.31
C GLN A 103 -15.33 -3.52 5.06
N LEU A 104 -14.07 -3.06 5.23
CA LEU A 104 -13.10 -3.09 4.15
C LEU A 104 -12.87 -4.54 3.71
N ASP A 105 -12.79 -4.76 2.39
CA ASP A 105 -12.60 -6.10 1.82
C ASP A 105 -11.20 -6.64 2.08
N TYR A 106 -10.19 -5.75 2.13
CA TYR A 106 -8.78 -6.09 2.32
C TYR A 106 -7.96 -4.88 2.74
N ILE A 107 -6.75 -5.12 3.23
CA ILE A 107 -5.70 -4.11 3.37
C ILE A 107 -4.39 -4.70 2.86
N ILE A 108 -3.60 -3.89 2.16
CA ILE A 108 -2.25 -4.26 1.69
C ILE A 108 -1.20 -3.56 2.52
N PHE A 109 -0.03 -4.16 2.64
CA PHE A 109 1.08 -3.61 3.39
C PHE A 109 2.02 -2.83 2.50
N GLY A 110 2.05 -1.50 2.64
CA GLY A 110 3.07 -0.62 2.07
C GLY A 110 4.18 -0.37 3.08
N ASN A 111 5.34 -0.96 2.89
CA ASN A 111 6.48 -0.76 3.79
C ASN A 111 7.20 0.56 3.48
N HIS A 112 6.54 1.69 3.79
CA HIS A 112 7.00 3.03 3.44
C HIS A 112 7.91 3.67 4.48
N HIS A 113 7.64 3.45 5.76
CA HIS A 113 8.33 4.06 6.90
C HIS A 113 8.49 3.06 8.03
N TYR A 114 9.53 3.21 8.83
CA TYR A 114 9.72 2.42 10.03
C TYR A 114 8.83 2.94 11.16
N HIS A 115 7.84 2.16 11.58
CA HIS A 115 6.92 2.39 12.70
C HIS A 115 6.10 3.70 12.70
N THR A 116 6.51 4.77 12.01
CA THR A 116 5.77 6.03 11.85
C THR A 116 6.43 6.95 10.82
N ASP A 117 5.63 7.64 10.03
CA ASP A 117 6.06 8.70 9.12
C ASP A 117 6.31 10.04 9.83
N GLU A 118 5.86 10.19 11.09
CA GLU A 118 6.15 11.38 11.90
C GLU A 118 7.64 11.55 12.24
N LYS A 119 8.41 10.46 12.24
CA LYS A 119 9.81 10.43 12.74
C LYS A 119 10.80 9.81 11.79
N PHE A 120 10.35 8.90 10.97
CA PHE A 120 11.22 8.14 10.07
C PHE A 120 10.98 8.52 8.62
N PRO A 121 12.05 8.68 7.84
CA PRO A 121 11.94 9.07 6.44
C PRO A 121 11.29 7.97 5.59
N TYR A 122 10.84 8.37 4.42
CA TYR A 122 10.29 7.45 3.42
C TYR A 122 11.40 6.55 2.85
N PHE A 123 11.24 5.26 2.98
CA PHE A 123 12.23 4.27 2.53
C PHE A 123 12.57 4.38 1.04
N GLY A 124 11.60 4.73 0.20
CA GLY A 124 11.83 4.88 -1.23
C GLY A 124 12.79 6.01 -1.61
N HIS A 125 13.08 6.96 -0.71
CA HIS A 125 14.01 8.07 -0.94
C HIS A 125 15.24 8.05 -0.03
N HIS A 126 15.21 7.29 1.05
CA HIS A 126 16.20 7.39 2.12
C HIS A 126 16.76 6.03 2.56
N THR A 127 16.60 4.98 1.78
CA THR A 127 17.34 3.73 2.00
C THR A 127 18.68 3.83 1.26
N ASP A 128 19.56 4.70 1.75
CA ASP A 128 20.86 5.03 1.15
C ASP A 128 22.06 4.44 1.93
N SER A 129 21.78 3.76 3.03
CA SER A 129 22.76 3.14 3.90
C SER A 129 22.36 1.72 4.30
N ARG A 130 23.34 0.97 4.81
CA ARG A 130 23.09 -0.38 5.31
C ARG A 130 22.12 -0.38 6.49
N ASP A 131 22.27 0.56 7.41
CA ASP A 131 21.39 0.64 8.59
C ASP A 131 19.93 0.87 8.19
N MET A 132 19.69 1.75 7.20
CA MET A 132 18.34 1.98 6.68
C MET A 132 17.80 0.76 5.94
N LEU A 133 18.65 0.01 5.26
CA LEU A 133 18.27 -1.23 4.59
C LEU A 133 17.90 -2.32 5.60
N GLU A 134 18.60 -2.42 6.73
CA GLU A 134 18.29 -3.33 7.84
C GLU A 134 16.95 -2.94 8.52
N LEU A 135 16.70 -1.64 8.71
CA LEU A 135 15.40 -1.14 9.20
C LEU A 135 14.25 -1.46 8.24
N TYR A 136 14.50 -1.37 6.93
CA TYR A 136 13.50 -1.76 5.92
C TYR A 136 13.13 -3.23 6.05
N GLU A 137 14.13 -4.11 6.20
CA GLU A 137 13.93 -5.55 6.40
C GLU A 137 13.14 -5.83 7.67
N GLU A 138 13.57 -5.26 8.80
CA GLU A 138 12.90 -5.42 10.10
C GLU A 138 11.42 -5.03 10.02
N SER A 139 11.14 -3.84 9.48
CA SER A 139 9.78 -3.35 9.30
C SER A 139 8.93 -4.25 8.38
N ALA A 140 9.51 -4.76 7.28
CA ALA A 140 8.82 -5.66 6.36
C ALA A 140 8.44 -6.99 7.06
N ILE A 141 9.36 -7.54 7.85
CA ILE A 141 9.15 -8.79 8.60
C ILE A 141 8.08 -8.59 9.67
N GLU A 142 8.19 -7.56 10.52
CA GLU A 142 7.22 -7.26 11.56
C GLU A 142 5.81 -7.05 10.99
N GLY A 143 5.69 -6.28 9.90
CA GLY A 143 4.42 -6.06 9.24
C GLY A 143 3.78 -7.37 8.75
N MET A 144 4.54 -8.24 8.09
CA MET A 144 4.04 -9.55 7.64
C MET A 144 3.67 -10.45 8.83
N GLU A 145 4.48 -10.48 9.90
CA GLU A 145 4.23 -11.29 11.10
C GLU A 145 3.00 -10.82 11.90
N SER A 146 2.58 -9.57 11.73
CA SER A 146 1.35 -9.06 12.33
C SER A 146 0.09 -9.82 11.90
N GLY A 147 0.13 -10.49 10.74
CA GLY A 147 -1.00 -11.23 10.15
C GLY A 147 -2.18 -10.35 9.74
N LEU A 148 -1.98 -9.04 9.60
CA LEU A 148 -3.05 -8.08 9.30
C LEU A 148 -3.29 -7.91 7.81
N PHE A 149 -2.28 -8.08 6.99
CA PHE A 149 -2.25 -7.64 5.61
C PHE A 149 -2.44 -8.79 4.63
N SER A 150 -3.14 -8.51 3.54
CA SER A 150 -3.44 -9.49 2.49
C SER A 150 -2.23 -9.77 1.58
N CYS A 151 -1.32 -8.82 1.44
CA CYS A 151 -0.06 -8.96 0.71
C CYS A 151 0.93 -7.87 1.14
N LEU A 152 2.21 -8.05 0.79
CA LEU A 152 3.23 -6.99 0.85
C LEU A 152 3.34 -6.35 -0.54
N ALA A 153 3.03 -5.06 -0.61
CA ALA A 153 3.17 -4.23 -1.80
C ALA A 153 4.64 -3.89 -2.05
N HIS A 154 5.03 -3.73 -3.32
CA HIS A 154 6.37 -3.31 -3.76
C HIS A 154 7.51 -3.68 -2.79
N PRO A 155 7.79 -4.99 -2.59
CA PRO A 155 8.74 -5.47 -1.57
C PRO A 155 10.18 -5.03 -1.82
N ASP A 156 10.44 -4.42 -2.97
CA ASP A 156 11.71 -3.90 -3.44
C ASP A 156 11.80 -2.37 -3.40
N LEU A 157 10.90 -1.69 -2.67
CA LEU A 157 10.84 -0.23 -2.58
C LEU A 157 12.18 0.40 -2.18
N PHE A 158 12.96 -0.26 -1.33
CA PHE A 158 14.30 0.18 -0.91
C PHE A 158 15.25 0.42 -2.10
N MET A 159 15.08 -0.30 -3.21
CA MET A 159 15.92 -0.16 -4.39
C MET A 159 15.77 1.19 -5.11
N ARG A 160 14.74 1.97 -4.80
CA ARG A 160 14.57 3.32 -5.37
C ARG A 160 15.69 4.29 -4.94
N SER A 161 16.30 4.06 -3.79
CA SER A 161 17.34 4.95 -3.24
C SER A 161 18.60 4.23 -2.81
N TYR A 162 18.59 2.90 -2.69
CA TYR A 162 19.81 2.15 -2.38
C TYR A 162 20.79 2.21 -3.57
N PRO A 163 22.07 2.60 -3.34
CA PRO A 163 22.94 3.02 -4.44
C PRO A 163 23.30 1.92 -5.44
N LYS A 164 23.26 0.65 -5.01
CA LYS A 164 23.69 -0.47 -5.85
C LYS A 164 23.11 -1.79 -5.34
N PHE A 165 22.59 -2.62 -6.23
CA PHE A 165 22.21 -3.98 -5.88
C PHE A 165 23.48 -4.80 -5.57
N ASP A 166 23.62 -5.21 -4.30
CA ASP A 166 24.76 -5.97 -3.78
C ASP A 166 24.32 -7.20 -2.98
N HIS A 167 25.27 -7.84 -2.27
CA HIS A 167 24.95 -9.04 -1.49
C HIS A 167 24.03 -8.74 -0.29
N HIS A 168 24.02 -7.51 0.26
CA HIS A 168 23.07 -7.12 1.31
C HIS A 168 21.67 -7.07 0.78
N CYS A 169 21.45 -6.47 -0.40
CA CYS A 169 20.17 -6.50 -1.09
C CYS A 169 19.69 -7.93 -1.33
N THR A 170 20.59 -8.81 -1.80
CA THR A 170 20.27 -10.23 -2.00
C THR A 170 19.84 -10.90 -0.69
N THR A 171 20.56 -10.67 0.39
CA THR A 171 20.28 -11.26 1.70
C THR A 171 18.91 -10.84 2.21
N ILE A 172 18.64 -9.54 2.21
CA ILE A 172 17.37 -8.97 2.68
C ILE A 172 16.20 -9.43 1.83
N SER A 173 16.33 -9.40 0.48
CA SER A 173 15.30 -9.91 -0.42
C SER A 173 14.99 -11.38 -0.15
N GLN A 174 16.02 -12.20 0.11
CA GLN A 174 15.81 -13.61 0.46
C GLN A 174 15.08 -13.77 1.81
N HIS A 175 15.39 -12.95 2.82
CA HIS A 175 14.71 -13.02 4.11
C HIS A 175 13.24 -12.61 3.99
N ILE A 176 12.95 -11.52 3.27
CA ILE A 176 11.59 -11.07 2.99
C ILE A 176 10.82 -12.17 2.26
N CYS A 177 11.38 -12.73 1.18
CA CYS A 177 10.74 -13.80 0.41
C CYS A 177 10.50 -15.07 1.24
N ARG A 178 11.47 -15.49 2.07
CA ARG A 178 11.32 -16.67 2.95
C ARG A 178 10.26 -16.44 4.02
N THR A 179 10.23 -15.24 4.62
CA THR A 179 9.21 -14.87 5.61
C THR A 179 7.82 -14.86 4.97
N ALA A 180 7.69 -14.23 3.79
CA ALA A 180 6.44 -14.21 3.04
C ALA A 180 5.96 -15.64 2.71
N ALA A 181 6.86 -16.51 2.23
CA ALA A 181 6.53 -17.91 1.96
C ALA A 181 6.11 -18.67 3.23
N ARG A 182 6.84 -18.51 4.34
CA ARG A 182 6.53 -19.14 5.63
C ARG A 182 5.16 -18.72 6.17
N LEU A 183 4.80 -17.45 6.00
CA LEU A 183 3.56 -16.86 6.49
C LEU A 183 2.41 -16.95 5.47
N ASN A 184 2.68 -17.46 4.27
CA ASN A 184 1.74 -17.48 3.13
C ASN A 184 1.21 -16.06 2.79
N VAL A 185 2.09 -15.06 2.84
CA VAL A 185 1.81 -13.68 2.45
C VAL A 185 2.23 -13.48 1.00
N PRO A 186 1.31 -13.16 0.07
CA PRO A 186 1.67 -12.82 -1.30
C PRO A 186 2.58 -11.59 -1.35
N LEU A 187 3.51 -11.57 -2.32
CA LEU A 187 4.31 -10.41 -2.66
C LEU A 187 3.79 -9.81 -3.96
N GLU A 188 3.69 -8.48 -3.99
CA GLU A 188 3.33 -7.79 -5.22
C GLU A 188 4.52 -7.72 -6.19
N TYR A 189 4.26 -7.96 -7.46
CA TYR A 189 5.15 -7.54 -8.53
C TYR A 189 4.66 -6.19 -9.07
N ASN A 190 5.26 -5.10 -8.60
CA ASN A 190 4.88 -3.75 -8.97
C ASN A 190 5.60 -3.30 -10.24
N ILE A 191 4.85 -3.13 -11.34
CA ILE A 191 5.41 -2.74 -12.65
C ILE A 191 5.64 -1.24 -12.80
N GLY A 192 5.08 -0.40 -11.92
CA GLY A 192 5.27 1.05 -11.97
C GLY A 192 6.73 1.46 -11.85
N TYR A 193 7.50 0.75 -11.03
CA TYR A 193 8.92 0.97 -10.87
C TYR A 193 9.74 0.55 -12.11
N VAL A 194 9.39 -0.57 -12.72
CA VAL A 194 10.03 -1.05 -13.95
C VAL A 194 9.83 -0.03 -15.09
N ALA A 195 8.60 0.44 -15.26
CA ALA A 195 8.28 1.45 -16.27
C ALA A 195 9.02 2.78 -16.04
N TYR A 196 9.23 3.18 -14.78
CA TYR A 196 10.00 4.38 -14.43
C TYR A 196 11.48 4.25 -14.81
N ASN A 197 12.10 3.10 -14.52
CA ASN A 197 13.52 2.86 -14.81
C ASN A 197 13.81 2.63 -16.29
N GLU A 198 12.84 2.11 -17.07
CA GLU A 198 13.00 1.97 -18.53
C GLU A 198 12.87 3.31 -19.28
N ALA A 199 12.29 4.34 -18.62
CA ALA A 199 12.10 5.67 -19.19
C ALA A 199 13.26 6.64 -18.91
N HIS A 200 14.21 6.28 -18.04
CA HIS A 200 15.36 7.08 -17.62
C HIS A 200 16.65 6.29 -17.66
#